data_4e9fbdf3aa49ed5d86dc62b4916a1ade
#
_entry.id   4e9fbdf3aa49ed5d86dc62b4916a1ade
#
_cell.length_a   1.000
_cell.length_b   1.000
_cell.length_c   1.000
_cell.angle_alpha   90.00
_cell.angle_beta   90.00
_cell.angle_gamma   90.00
#
_symmetry.space_group_name_H-M   'P 1'
#
loop_
_entity.id
_entity.type
_entity.pdbx_description
1 polymer ?
#
loop_
_entity_poly.entity_id
_entity_poly.type
_entity_poly.pdbx_seq_one_letter_code
_entity_poly.pdbx_strand_id
1 'polypeptide(L)'
;MSIHLIRHGQSAFNAVYTGASDPMIFDAALTPLGRNQASAARARVAELGIREVICSPLTRALQTARLIFPTEHIHVHSETREHLGNSCDIGRSPAELQTAFPDIAFTHLPDIWWHTGPLNAVGVPVEPEVVFLQRMTALGRELSARETRPLAVVCHGHVIRALTGIDPDNCDIVEFHG
;
A
#
# COMPACT_ATOMS: atom_id res chain seq x y z
N MET A 1 1.43 18.86 -12.59
CA MET A 1 1.54 17.41 -12.93
C MET A 1 1.44 16.62 -11.62
N SER A 2 0.38 15.84 -11.46
CA SER A 2 -0.07 15.34 -10.15
C SER A 2 0.40 13.92 -9.82
N ILE A 3 0.60 13.67 -8.52
CA ILE A 3 0.76 12.35 -7.93
C ILE A 3 -0.48 12.08 -7.11
N HIS A 4 -1.12 10.93 -7.33
CA HIS A 4 -2.33 10.54 -6.64
C HIS A 4 -2.05 9.35 -5.75
N LEU A 5 -2.11 9.55 -4.43
CA LEU A 5 -2.00 8.49 -3.44
C LEU A 5 -3.37 7.87 -3.23
N ILE A 6 -3.47 6.56 -3.32
CA ILE A 6 -4.74 5.83 -3.22
C ILE A 6 -4.61 4.85 -2.05
N ARG A 7 -5.44 5.02 -1.01
CA ARG A 7 -5.50 4.04 0.07
C ARG A 7 -6.18 2.77 -0.42
N HIS A 8 -5.65 1.60 -0.03
CA HIS A 8 -6.30 0.31 -0.33
C HIS A 8 -7.74 0.23 0.21
N GLY A 9 -8.59 -0.61 -0.38
CA GLY A 9 -9.93 -0.93 0.10
C GLY A 9 -9.92 -1.63 1.45
N GLN A 10 -11.07 -1.75 2.11
CA GLN A 10 -11.18 -2.43 3.41
C GLN A 10 -10.58 -3.83 3.35
N SER A 11 -9.64 -4.13 4.24
CA SER A 11 -9.06 -5.46 4.42
C SER A 11 -9.80 -6.26 5.50
N ALA A 12 -9.57 -7.58 5.53
CA ALA A 12 -10.07 -8.45 6.59
C ALA A 12 -9.59 -8.01 7.98
N PHE A 13 -8.37 -7.45 8.08
CA PHE A 13 -7.87 -6.85 9.31
C PHE A 13 -8.69 -5.60 9.69
N ASN A 14 -8.90 -4.65 8.75
CA ASN A 14 -9.67 -3.43 9.03
C ASN A 14 -11.10 -3.75 9.52
N ALA A 15 -11.71 -4.81 9.00
CA ALA A 15 -13.08 -5.17 9.35
C ALA A 15 -13.28 -5.60 10.81
N VAL A 16 -12.22 -6.09 11.47
CA VAL A 16 -12.30 -6.65 12.83
C VAL A 16 -11.44 -5.93 13.86
N TYR A 17 -10.48 -5.11 13.41
CA TYR A 17 -9.56 -4.41 14.31
C TYR A 17 -10.25 -3.23 14.99
N THR A 18 -10.31 -3.28 16.32
CA THR A 18 -10.94 -2.26 17.16
C THR A 18 -9.94 -1.39 17.93
N GLY A 19 -8.64 -1.59 17.70
CA GLY A 19 -7.58 -0.90 18.46
C GLY A 19 -7.19 -1.58 19.78
N ALA A 20 -7.90 -2.62 20.22
CA ALA A 20 -7.65 -3.26 21.52
C ALA A 20 -6.60 -4.38 21.46
N SER A 21 -6.68 -5.25 20.44
CA SER A 21 -5.74 -6.37 20.25
C SER A 21 -5.56 -6.68 18.78
N ASP A 22 -4.35 -7.13 18.41
CA ASP A 22 -4.07 -7.58 17.05
C ASP A 22 -4.81 -8.90 16.78
N PRO A 23 -5.68 -8.96 15.76
CA PRO A 23 -6.41 -10.19 15.41
C PRO A 23 -5.53 -11.26 14.74
N MET A 24 -4.23 -11.01 14.57
CA MET A 24 -3.25 -11.93 13.97
C MET A 24 -3.63 -12.40 12.57
N ILE A 25 -4.05 -11.45 11.74
CA ILE A 25 -4.39 -11.67 10.32
C ILE A 25 -3.25 -11.14 9.46
N PHE A 26 -2.31 -12.02 9.09
CA PHE A 26 -1.12 -11.68 8.31
C PHE A 26 -1.48 -11.35 6.85
N ASP A 27 -0.80 -10.35 6.28
CA ASP A 27 -0.97 -9.90 4.89
C ASP A 27 -2.44 -9.92 4.42
N ALA A 28 -3.30 -9.30 5.22
CA ALA A 28 -4.75 -9.37 5.10
C ALA A 28 -5.26 -8.98 3.71
N ALA A 29 -6.08 -9.85 3.11
CA ALA A 29 -6.74 -9.61 1.82
C ALA A 29 -7.93 -8.62 1.97
N LEU A 30 -8.42 -8.10 0.84
CA LEU A 30 -9.64 -7.28 0.80
C LEU A 30 -10.88 -8.10 1.19
N THR A 31 -11.79 -7.45 1.95
CA THR A 31 -13.16 -7.95 2.15
C THR A 31 -14.00 -7.77 0.87
N PRO A 32 -15.20 -8.37 0.78
CA PRO A 32 -16.15 -8.04 -0.28
C PRO A 32 -16.45 -6.53 -0.37
N LEU A 33 -16.58 -5.86 0.78
CA LEU A 33 -16.74 -4.39 0.83
C LEU A 33 -15.53 -3.67 0.24
N GLY A 34 -14.31 -4.08 0.61
CA GLY A 34 -13.08 -3.49 0.08
C GLY A 34 -12.95 -3.65 -1.43
N ARG A 35 -13.37 -4.80 -1.98
CA ARG A 35 -13.41 -5.02 -3.44
C ARG A 35 -14.42 -4.09 -4.13
N ASN A 36 -15.60 -3.89 -3.54
CA ASN A 36 -16.60 -2.97 -4.05
C ASN A 36 -16.11 -1.52 -4.01
N GLN A 37 -15.43 -1.12 -2.92
CA GLN A 37 -14.82 0.21 -2.79
C GLN A 37 -13.77 0.45 -3.89
N ALA A 38 -12.88 -0.51 -4.14
CA ALA A 38 -11.88 -0.42 -5.20
C ALA A 38 -12.52 -0.36 -6.61
N SER A 39 -13.53 -1.18 -6.87
CA SER A 39 -14.27 -1.15 -8.13
C SER A 39 -14.99 0.18 -8.35
N ALA A 40 -15.57 0.77 -7.31
CA ALA A 40 -16.21 2.09 -7.38
C ALA A 40 -15.19 3.22 -7.61
N ALA A 41 -13.98 3.12 -7.03
CA ALA A 41 -12.93 4.11 -7.23
C ALA A 41 -12.40 4.14 -8.67
N ARG A 42 -12.50 3.03 -9.42
CA ARG A 42 -12.01 2.92 -10.80
C ARG A 42 -12.52 4.02 -11.72
N ALA A 43 -13.81 4.37 -11.65
CA ALA A 43 -14.38 5.41 -12.50
C ALA A 43 -13.74 6.78 -12.22
N ARG A 44 -13.54 7.13 -10.94
CA ARG A 44 -12.91 8.39 -10.54
C ARG A 44 -11.44 8.44 -10.96
N VAL A 45 -10.72 7.32 -10.85
CA VAL A 45 -9.29 7.23 -11.22
C VAL A 45 -9.11 7.31 -12.74
N ALA A 46 -10.05 6.75 -13.53
CA ALA A 46 -10.00 6.81 -14.99
C ALA A 46 -9.98 8.26 -15.54
N GLU A 47 -10.63 9.20 -14.84
CA GLU A 47 -10.65 10.63 -15.21
C GLU A 47 -9.30 11.33 -14.97
N LEU A 48 -8.41 10.75 -14.17
CA LEU A 48 -7.11 11.32 -13.83
C LEU A 48 -6.04 11.10 -14.90
N GLY A 49 -6.29 10.25 -15.88
CA GLY A 49 -5.38 9.98 -17.01
C GLY A 49 -4.04 9.38 -16.54
N ILE A 50 -4.05 8.50 -15.54
CA ILE A 50 -2.85 7.89 -14.93
C ILE A 50 -1.99 7.23 -16.01
N ARG A 51 -0.68 7.46 -15.95
CA ARG A 51 0.31 6.96 -16.92
C ARG A 51 1.29 5.96 -16.30
N GLU A 52 1.42 5.95 -14.98
CA GLU A 52 2.26 5.03 -14.22
C GLU A 52 1.55 4.64 -12.93
N VAL A 53 1.64 3.36 -12.55
CA VAL A 53 1.04 2.84 -11.32
C VAL A 53 2.13 2.21 -10.47
N ILE A 54 2.35 2.76 -9.28
CA ILE A 54 3.20 2.19 -8.23
C ILE A 54 2.30 1.56 -7.18
N CYS A 55 2.71 0.43 -6.61
CA CYS A 55 1.90 -0.28 -5.63
C CYS A 55 2.74 -0.88 -4.50
N SER A 56 2.22 -0.83 -3.30
CA SER A 56 2.73 -1.59 -2.17
C SER A 56 2.64 -3.10 -2.43
N PRO A 57 3.65 -3.89 -2.01
CA PRO A 57 3.60 -5.35 -2.16
C PRO A 57 2.63 -6.07 -1.20
N LEU A 58 1.96 -5.36 -0.27
CA LEU A 58 0.94 -5.97 0.58
C LEU A 58 -0.30 -6.36 -0.22
N THR A 59 -0.84 -7.57 0.03
CA THR A 59 -1.94 -8.17 -0.75
C THR A 59 -3.14 -7.24 -0.93
N ARG A 60 -3.57 -6.55 0.12
CA ARG A 60 -4.69 -5.60 0.04
C ARG A 60 -4.46 -4.46 -0.95
N ALA A 61 -3.23 -3.97 -1.06
CA ALA A 61 -2.87 -2.92 -2.01
C ALA A 61 -2.81 -3.48 -3.44
N LEU A 62 -2.19 -4.64 -3.65
CA LEU A 62 -2.14 -5.32 -4.95
C LEU A 62 -3.54 -5.64 -5.50
N GLN A 63 -4.43 -6.15 -4.66
CA GLN A 63 -5.82 -6.42 -5.02
C GLN A 63 -6.58 -5.13 -5.38
N THR A 64 -6.36 -4.06 -4.63
CA THR A 64 -6.94 -2.74 -4.92
C THR A 64 -6.43 -2.22 -6.25
N ALA A 65 -5.10 -2.28 -6.47
CA ALA A 65 -4.50 -1.83 -7.72
C ALA A 65 -5.06 -2.59 -8.94
N ARG A 66 -5.20 -3.91 -8.87
CA ARG A 66 -5.77 -4.71 -9.98
C ARG A 66 -7.24 -4.43 -10.26
N LEU A 67 -8.02 -4.08 -9.24
CA LEU A 67 -9.42 -3.68 -9.42
C LEU A 67 -9.57 -2.30 -10.06
N ILE A 68 -8.69 -1.38 -9.72
CA ILE A 68 -8.67 -0.01 -10.27
C ILE A 68 -8.00 0.02 -11.65
N PHE A 69 -6.88 -0.70 -11.82
CA PHE A 69 -5.99 -0.72 -12.97
C PHE A 69 -5.86 -2.13 -13.53
N PRO A 70 -6.88 -2.68 -14.22
CA PRO A 70 -6.89 -4.08 -14.65
C PRO A 70 -5.92 -4.40 -15.79
N THR A 71 -5.56 -3.41 -16.61
CA THR A 71 -4.73 -3.57 -17.81
C THR A 71 -3.37 -2.88 -17.72
N GLU A 72 -3.20 -1.99 -16.76
CA GLU A 72 -1.99 -1.20 -16.58
C GLU A 72 -0.87 -2.04 -15.96
N HIS A 73 0.36 -1.72 -16.34
CA HIS A 73 1.54 -2.30 -15.69
C HIS A 73 1.68 -1.72 -14.27
N ILE A 74 1.79 -2.62 -13.28
CA ILE A 74 1.94 -2.24 -11.87
C ILE A 74 3.41 -2.42 -11.47
N HIS A 75 4.04 -1.31 -11.08
CA HIS A 75 5.38 -1.30 -10.51
C HIS A 75 5.30 -1.47 -9.00
N VAL A 76 5.73 -2.61 -8.50
CA VAL A 76 5.77 -2.87 -7.06
C VAL A 76 6.95 -2.15 -6.42
N HIS A 77 6.70 -1.45 -5.31
CA HIS A 77 7.72 -0.70 -4.58
C HIS A 77 7.60 -0.91 -3.07
N SER A 78 8.60 -1.55 -2.45
CA SER A 78 8.55 -1.92 -1.04
C SER A 78 8.43 -0.73 -0.08
N GLU A 79 8.96 0.43 -0.47
CA GLU A 79 8.93 1.62 0.41
C GLU A 79 7.54 2.26 0.51
N THR A 80 6.58 1.83 -0.34
CA THR A 80 5.18 2.24 -0.22
C THR A 80 4.36 1.36 0.75
N ARG A 81 5.01 0.36 1.41
CA ARG A 81 4.40 -0.49 2.44
C ARG A 81 3.91 0.31 3.64
N GLU A 82 2.97 -0.25 4.38
CA GLU A 82 2.43 0.37 5.59
C GLU A 82 3.51 0.54 6.69
N HIS A 83 3.27 1.43 7.62
CA HIS A 83 4.00 1.51 8.89
C HIS A 83 3.75 0.23 9.68
N LEU A 84 4.79 -0.59 9.82
CA LEU A 84 4.63 -1.90 10.42
C LEU A 84 4.42 -1.78 11.94
N GLY A 85 3.21 -2.09 12.38
CA GLY A 85 2.82 -2.09 13.79
C GLY A 85 1.89 -3.26 14.15
N ASN A 86 1.32 -3.91 13.14
CA ASN A 86 0.37 -5.01 13.31
C ASN A 86 0.73 -6.20 12.41
N SER A 87 0.17 -7.37 12.74
CA SER A 87 0.39 -8.61 11.98
C SER A 87 0.06 -8.47 10.48
N CYS A 88 -0.93 -7.67 10.13
CA CYS A 88 -1.34 -7.45 8.74
C CYS A 88 -0.30 -6.69 7.87
N ASP A 89 0.72 -6.13 8.50
CA ASP A 89 1.80 -5.40 7.83
C ASP A 89 3.03 -6.27 7.57
N ILE A 90 3.02 -7.51 8.06
CA ILE A 90 3.98 -8.56 7.70
C ILE A 90 3.55 -9.12 6.35
N GLY A 91 4.43 -9.04 5.37
CA GLY A 91 4.16 -9.46 4.00
C GLY A 91 4.42 -10.93 3.74
N ARG A 92 4.30 -11.31 2.46
CA ARG A 92 4.67 -12.62 1.91
C ARG A 92 5.95 -12.49 1.08
N SER A 93 6.67 -13.60 0.94
CA SER A 93 7.85 -13.68 0.08
C SER A 93 7.51 -13.35 -1.38
N PRO A 94 8.49 -12.87 -2.19
CA PRO A 94 8.29 -12.63 -3.61
C PRO A 94 7.74 -13.85 -4.37
N ALA A 95 8.16 -15.06 -4.01
CA ALA A 95 7.69 -16.30 -4.63
C ALA A 95 6.19 -16.56 -4.37
N GLU A 96 5.72 -16.32 -3.14
CA GLU A 96 4.30 -16.44 -2.80
C GLU A 96 3.46 -15.35 -3.48
N LEU A 97 3.98 -14.12 -3.55
CA LEU A 97 3.33 -13.02 -4.26
C LEU A 97 3.26 -13.31 -5.77
N GLN A 98 4.34 -13.81 -6.38
CA GLN A 98 4.36 -14.19 -7.80
C GLN A 98 3.34 -15.28 -8.13
N THR A 99 3.15 -16.23 -7.22
CA THR A 99 2.12 -17.27 -7.36
C THR A 99 0.70 -16.68 -7.31
N ALA A 100 0.47 -15.71 -6.42
CA ALA A 100 -0.84 -15.10 -6.25
C ALA A 100 -1.18 -14.03 -7.30
N PHE A 101 -0.16 -13.39 -7.87
CA PHE A 101 -0.27 -12.31 -8.86
C PHE A 101 0.72 -12.57 -10.02
N PRO A 102 0.47 -13.56 -10.88
CA PRO A 102 1.42 -14.03 -11.89
C PRO A 102 1.77 -12.99 -12.96
N ASP A 103 0.95 -11.98 -13.11
CA ASP A 103 1.09 -10.88 -14.07
C ASP A 103 1.82 -9.64 -13.50
N ILE A 104 2.26 -9.69 -12.24
CA ILE A 104 3.05 -8.62 -11.58
C ILE A 104 4.45 -9.15 -11.29
N ALA A 105 5.48 -8.34 -11.52
CA ALA A 105 6.87 -8.72 -11.24
C ALA A 105 7.26 -8.40 -9.79
N PHE A 106 7.85 -9.38 -9.09
CA PHE A 106 8.34 -9.26 -7.71
C PHE A 106 9.83 -9.60 -7.56
N THR A 107 10.51 -9.97 -8.63
CA THR A 107 11.91 -10.47 -8.61
C THR A 107 12.95 -9.47 -8.10
N HIS A 108 12.58 -8.18 -8.06
CA HIS A 108 13.45 -7.11 -7.55
C HIS A 108 13.32 -6.92 -6.03
N LEU A 109 12.34 -7.57 -5.38
CA LEU A 109 12.17 -7.50 -3.93
C LEU A 109 13.10 -8.51 -3.24
N PRO A 110 13.68 -8.16 -2.08
CA PRO A 110 14.33 -9.14 -1.21
C PRO A 110 13.28 -10.09 -0.61
N ASP A 111 13.72 -11.26 -0.14
CA ASP A 111 12.81 -12.26 0.46
C ASP A 111 12.00 -11.70 1.62
N ILE A 112 12.62 -10.84 2.43
CA ILE A 112 11.98 -10.08 3.49
C ILE A 112 12.11 -8.59 3.14
N TRP A 113 11.05 -8.00 2.63
CA TRP A 113 10.97 -6.60 2.22
C TRP A 113 10.27 -5.69 3.25
N TRP A 114 9.70 -6.26 4.29
CA TRP A 114 9.11 -5.52 5.42
C TRP A 114 10.13 -5.32 6.54
N HIS A 115 9.79 -4.50 7.52
CA HIS A 115 10.66 -4.23 8.67
C HIS A 115 10.76 -5.45 9.59
N THR A 116 11.96 -5.75 10.07
CA THR A 116 12.24 -6.91 10.94
C THR A 116 12.71 -6.52 12.35
N GLY A 117 12.47 -5.26 12.76
CA GLY A 117 12.94 -4.69 14.01
C GLY A 117 12.36 -5.31 15.28
N PRO A 118 12.41 -4.61 16.41
CA PRO A 118 12.05 -5.19 17.68
C PRO A 118 10.62 -5.74 17.67
N LEU A 119 10.42 -6.87 18.35
CA LEU A 119 9.11 -7.49 18.46
C LEU A 119 8.30 -6.86 19.61
N ASN A 120 7.01 -6.69 19.38
CA ASN A 120 6.06 -6.34 20.43
C ASN A 120 5.71 -7.57 21.32
N ALA A 121 4.83 -7.39 22.29
CA ALA A 121 4.46 -8.43 23.25
C ALA A 121 3.78 -9.67 22.63
N VAL A 122 3.26 -9.57 21.39
CA VAL A 122 2.62 -10.67 20.66
C VAL A 122 3.51 -11.21 19.52
N GLY A 123 4.79 -10.81 19.47
CA GLY A 123 5.76 -11.33 18.51
C GLY A 123 5.69 -10.69 17.12
N VAL A 124 5.00 -9.58 16.96
CA VAL A 124 4.95 -8.80 15.70
C VAL A 124 6.09 -7.79 15.70
N PRO A 125 6.89 -7.69 14.61
CA PRO A 125 7.89 -6.64 14.46
C PRO A 125 7.22 -5.26 14.49
N VAL A 126 7.90 -4.26 15.05
CA VAL A 126 7.43 -2.88 15.06
C VAL A 126 8.47 -1.99 14.39
N GLU A 127 8.06 -1.28 13.35
CA GLU A 127 8.90 -0.25 12.71
C GLU A 127 8.91 1.00 13.60
N PRO A 128 10.08 1.42 14.14
CA PRO A 128 10.13 2.64 14.93
C PRO A 128 9.67 3.86 14.12
N GLU A 129 8.93 4.76 14.76
CA GLU A 129 8.37 5.94 14.08
C GLU A 129 9.43 6.76 13.35
N VAL A 130 10.61 6.93 13.96
CA VAL A 130 11.73 7.66 13.34
C VAL A 130 12.19 6.99 12.04
N VAL A 131 12.23 5.66 11.99
CA VAL A 131 12.60 4.88 10.79
C VAL A 131 11.53 5.04 9.71
N PHE A 132 10.27 4.92 10.10
CA PHE A 132 9.14 5.16 9.21
C PHE A 132 9.16 6.56 8.60
N LEU A 133 9.33 7.61 9.40
CA LEU A 133 9.36 9.00 8.91
C LEU A 133 10.56 9.30 8.01
N GLN A 134 11.73 8.69 8.29
CA GLN A 134 12.88 8.76 7.38
C GLN A 134 12.57 8.10 6.03
N ARG A 135 11.94 6.93 6.04
CA ARG A 135 11.47 6.23 4.84
C ARG A 135 10.47 7.07 4.05
N MET A 136 9.50 7.72 4.72
CA MET A 136 8.53 8.60 4.07
C MET A 136 9.18 9.83 3.45
N THR A 137 10.17 10.42 4.11
CA THR A 137 10.93 11.54 3.54
C THR A 137 11.68 11.13 2.27
N ALA A 138 12.31 9.95 2.27
CA ALA A 138 13.00 9.43 1.09
C ALA A 138 12.03 9.11 -0.04
N LEU A 139 10.91 8.43 0.27
CA LEU A 139 9.85 8.11 -0.70
C LEU A 139 9.25 9.38 -1.31
N GLY A 140 8.95 10.41 -0.51
CA GLY A 140 8.41 11.67 -1.02
C GLY A 140 9.34 12.34 -2.03
N ARG A 141 10.66 12.36 -1.75
CA ARG A 141 11.66 12.87 -2.69
C ARG A 141 11.73 12.05 -3.98
N GLU A 142 11.71 10.72 -3.86
CA GLU A 142 11.73 9.82 -5.02
C GLU A 142 10.49 10.03 -5.91
N LEU A 143 9.29 10.06 -5.31
CA LEU A 143 8.05 10.31 -6.04
C LEU A 143 8.06 11.68 -6.72
N SER A 144 8.57 12.70 -6.04
CA SER A 144 8.68 14.06 -6.60
C SER A 144 9.64 14.16 -7.78
N ALA A 145 10.69 13.34 -7.81
CA ALA A 145 11.66 13.29 -8.88
C ALA A 145 11.20 12.50 -10.12
N ARG A 146 10.09 11.75 -10.03
CA ARG A 146 9.59 10.99 -11.19
C ARG A 146 9.06 11.91 -12.29
N GLU A 147 9.43 11.62 -13.52
CA GLU A 147 9.04 12.39 -14.70
C GLU A 147 7.69 11.95 -15.28
N THR A 148 7.36 10.65 -15.20
CA THR A 148 6.10 10.11 -15.73
C THR A 148 4.93 10.55 -14.84
N ARG A 149 4.02 11.33 -15.41
CA ARG A 149 2.85 11.87 -14.70
C ARG A 149 1.64 12.00 -15.63
N PRO A 150 0.40 11.93 -15.13
CA PRO A 150 0.00 11.67 -13.75
C PRO A 150 0.39 10.27 -13.27
N LEU A 151 0.80 10.17 -11.98
CA LEU A 151 1.25 8.95 -11.31
C LEU A 151 0.24 8.56 -10.25
N ALA A 152 -0.12 7.28 -10.16
CA ALA A 152 -0.86 6.71 -9.04
C ALA A 152 0.04 5.87 -8.13
N VAL A 153 -0.13 6.00 -6.82
CA VAL A 153 0.54 5.18 -5.81
C VAL A 153 -0.53 4.52 -4.95
N VAL A 154 -0.73 3.21 -5.11
CA VAL A 154 -1.66 2.45 -4.27
C VAL A 154 -0.93 1.99 -3.01
N CYS A 155 -1.31 2.56 -1.88
CA CYS A 155 -0.60 2.42 -0.61
C CYS A 155 -1.57 2.40 0.60
N HIS A 156 -1.18 3.00 1.73
CA HIS A 156 -1.80 2.79 3.03
C HIS A 156 -2.07 4.09 3.77
N GLY A 157 -2.86 4.00 4.83
CA GLY A 157 -3.30 5.16 5.61
C GLY A 157 -2.15 5.95 6.22
N HIS A 158 -1.22 5.30 6.95
CA HIS A 158 -0.10 6.01 7.57
C HIS A 158 0.87 6.59 6.53
N VAL A 159 1.07 5.92 5.38
CA VAL A 159 1.90 6.44 4.28
C VAL A 159 1.32 7.75 3.75
N ILE A 160 0.01 7.77 3.44
CA ILE A 160 -0.67 8.96 2.92
C ILE A 160 -0.64 10.08 3.96
N ARG A 161 -0.98 9.76 5.21
CA ARG A 161 -0.96 10.73 6.30
C ARG A 161 0.44 11.34 6.52
N ALA A 162 1.50 10.52 6.47
CA ALA A 162 2.86 11.01 6.65
C ALA A 162 3.33 11.92 5.48
N LEU A 163 2.89 11.65 4.24
CA LEU A 163 3.27 12.43 3.08
C LEU A 163 2.43 13.70 2.91
N THR A 164 1.16 13.71 3.36
CA THR A 164 0.20 14.78 3.04
C THR A 164 -0.42 15.45 4.26
N GLY A 165 -0.34 14.83 5.44
CA GLY A 165 -1.08 15.27 6.64
C GLY A 165 -2.58 14.87 6.64
N ILE A 166 -3.07 14.22 5.57
CA ILE A 166 -4.48 13.82 5.41
C ILE A 166 -4.66 12.38 5.88
N ASP A 167 -5.71 12.11 6.65
CA ASP A 167 -6.10 10.78 7.11
C ASP A 167 -7.19 10.25 6.15
N PRO A 168 -6.84 9.38 5.19
CA PRO A 168 -7.77 8.98 4.15
C PRO A 168 -8.68 7.84 4.61
N ASP A 169 -9.90 7.77 4.08
CA ASP A 169 -10.74 6.58 4.12
C ASP A 169 -10.31 5.53 3.07
N ASN A 170 -10.84 4.30 3.17
CA ASN A 170 -10.54 3.25 2.21
C ASN A 170 -10.92 3.65 0.78
N CYS A 171 -10.01 3.51 -0.16
CA CYS A 171 -10.11 3.92 -1.57
C CYS A 171 -10.25 5.45 -1.79
N ASP A 172 -9.90 6.26 -0.79
CA ASP A 172 -9.70 7.69 -1.02
C ASP A 172 -8.49 7.93 -1.92
N ILE A 173 -8.62 8.98 -2.71
CA ILE A 173 -7.60 9.49 -3.64
C ILE A 173 -7.17 10.85 -3.12
N VAL A 174 -5.92 10.94 -2.71
CA VAL A 174 -5.32 12.16 -2.15
C VAL A 174 -4.21 12.66 -3.07
N GLU A 175 -4.25 13.91 -3.47
CA GLU A 175 -3.19 14.50 -4.28
C GLU A 175 -1.96 14.82 -3.42
N PHE A 176 -0.79 14.44 -3.89
CA PHE A 176 0.50 14.73 -3.28
C PHE A 176 1.26 15.77 -4.09
N HIS A 177 1.59 16.88 -3.44
CA HIS A 177 2.38 17.96 -3.98
C HIS A 177 3.77 17.90 -3.33
N GLY A 178 4.68 17.19 -3.96
CA GLY A 178 6.05 17.02 -3.48
C GLY A 178 6.96 18.21 -3.79
#